data_d793d1ed97af795605e31b135c586d42
#
_entry.id   d793d1ed97af795605e31b135c586d42
#
_cell.length_a   1.000
_cell.length_b   1.000
_cell.length_c   1.000
_cell.angle_alpha   90.00
_cell.angle_beta   90.00
_cell.angle_gamma   90.00
#
_symmetry.space_group_name_H-M   'P 1'
#
loop_
_entity.id
_entity.type
_entity.pdbx_description
1 polymer ?
#
loop_
_entity_poly.entity_id
_entity_poly.type
_entity_poly.pdbx_seq_one_letter_code
_entity_poly.pdbx_strand_id
1 'polypeptide(L)'
;MDSQIVFGTSVLHNEPPAADKPLLTFPGYTLSGRRGFDLDAGVFSKHLLLLGGSGCGKTNAFSFVLQELRRRMTENDIAIVFDTKGEFYDGFSKPGDYVIGNSARFRSISHTWNIFEEILADGWEEENFTINAREISTALFHGRGSSSQPFFCNAARDIFRGLLVHFVRCAKADPEHWMPRLNNECLLRAIQSFSTKEYLKVFKSYPDLNNLLTYFGDGTSNQALGVFGELNSMVSEYFVGIIARHNPERSISMRQAVRRKGGRAMFVEYDLSIGETLAPVYRLLIDQALKEALGRSEREGNVYLIADEFKLLPKLQHIDDALNFGRGLGVRVMAGIQSIDQLYDIYGEEKGAVIAGGFGSMFAFHTNDGSSRDYITKRFGSNIMVYDYVSAQRNTIVSNERDGNTVEEWDQMNLGVGQAIIGLGYAPPFLFQFDEFGK
;
A
#
# COMPACT_ATOMS: atom_id res chain seq x y z
N MET A 1 -45.45 -13.07 -4.49
CA MET A 1 -44.90 -13.61 -3.22
C MET A 1 -44.41 -12.40 -2.46
N ASP A 2 -45.07 -12.07 -1.38
CA ASP A 2 -44.60 -10.99 -0.50
C ASP A 2 -43.60 -11.60 0.48
N SER A 3 -42.39 -11.04 0.54
CA SER A 3 -41.39 -11.42 1.51
C SER A 3 -41.15 -10.27 2.47
N GLN A 4 -41.09 -10.57 3.75
CA GLN A 4 -40.83 -9.62 4.82
C GLN A 4 -39.63 -10.06 5.63
N ILE A 5 -38.69 -9.12 5.88
CA ILE A 5 -37.58 -9.36 6.80
C ILE A 5 -38.11 -9.18 8.22
N VAL A 6 -37.98 -10.20 9.05
CA VAL A 6 -38.37 -10.16 10.44
C VAL A 6 -37.20 -9.96 11.40
N PHE A 7 -36.00 -10.26 10.96
CA PHE A 7 -34.79 -10.05 11.72
C PHE A 7 -33.63 -9.73 10.79
N GLY A 8 -32.76 -8.77 11.18
CA GLY A 8 -31.63 -8.32 10.36
C GLY A 8 -32.01 -7.22 9.37
N THR A 9 -31.24 -7.11 8.30
CA THR A 9 -31.40 -6.07 7.27
C THR A 9 -31.29 -6.68 5.86
N SER A 10 -31.64 -5.89 4.84
CA SER A 10 -31.35 -6.17 3.44
C SER A 10 -30.60 -5.01 2.80
N VAL A 11 -30.20 -5.20 1.58
CA VAL A 11 -29.62 -4.12 0.74
C VAL A 11 -30.69 -3.04 0.52
N LEU A 12 -30.35 -1.78 0.83
CA LEU A 12 -31.22 -0.64 0.52
C LEU A 12 -31.06 -0.28 -0.97
N HIS A 13 -32.18 -0.03 -1.65
CA HIS A 13 -32.17 0.28 -3.08
C HIS A 13 -32.48 1.75 -3.39
N ASN A 14 -33.11 2.46 -2.48
CA ASN A 14 -33.73 3.74 -2.79
C ASN A 14 -32.98 4.95 -2.23
N GLU A 15 -32.47 4.86 -1.02
CA GLU A 15 -31.85 6.00 -0.35
C GLU A 15 -30.53 5.60 0.31
N PRO A 16 -29.40 6.24 -0.05
CA PRO A 16 -28.17 6.16 0.71
C PRO A 16 -28.35 6.76 2.10
N PRO A 17 -27.63 6.26 3.11
CA PRO A 17 -27.64 6.86 4.43
C PRO A 17 -27.08 8.28 4.40
N ALA A 18 -27.65 9.19 5.18
CA ALA A 18 -27.15 10.56 5.33
C ALA A 18 -25.80 10.55 6.08
N ALA A 19 -24.89 11.43 5.67
CA ALA A 19 -23.63 11.70 6.37
C ALA A 19 -23.74 12.95 7.23
N ASP A 20 -23.28 12.87 8.49
CA ASP A 20 -23.27 14.02 9.41
C ASP A 20 -22.21 15.06 9.03
N LYS A 21 -21.06 14.60 8.60
CA LYS A 21 -19.87 15.42 8.23
C LYS A 21 -19.30 14.95 6.90
N PRO A 22 -19.93 15.31 5.77
CA PRO A 22 -19.52 14.81 4.47
C PRO A 22 -18.09 15.26 4.12
N LEU A 23 -17.25 14.27 3.80
CA LEU A 23 -15.88 14.46 3.33
C LEU A 23 -15.77 14.20 1.83
N LEU A 24 -16.32 13.10 1.36
CA LEU A 24 -16.24 12.66 -0.03
C LEU A 24 -17.67 12.52 -0.56
N THR A 25 -17.92 13.10 -1.72
CA THR A 25 -19.21 12.99 -2.41
C THR A 25 -19.06 12.12 -3.65
N PHE A 26 -19.91 11.11 -3.78
CA PHE A 26 -19.97 10.24 -4.94
C PHE A 26 -21.24 10.54 -5.72
N PRO A 27 -21.15 11.11 -6.93
CA PRO A 27 -22.29 11.30 -7.80
C PRO A 27 -22.73 9.98 -8.44
N GLY A 28 -24.05 9.84 -8.65
CA GLY A 28 -24.56 8.61 -9.25
C GLY A 28 -26.06 8.44 -9.08
N TYR A 29 -26.49 7.17 -9.04
CA TYR A 29 -27.89 6.77 -9.09
C TYR A 29 -28.21 5.70 -8.06
N THR A 30 -29.45 5.74 -7.57
CA THR A 30 -30.14 4.63 -6.91
C THR A 30 -31.34 4.21 -7.75
N LEU A 31 -32.10 3.22 -7.33
CA LEU A 31 -33.37 2.86 -8.01
C LEU A 31 -34.38 4.00 -8.00
N SER A 32 -34.31 4.95 -7.07
CA SER A 32 -35.16 6.14 -7.00
C SER A 32 -34.76 7.26 -7.96
N GLY A 33 -33.66 7.09 -8.73
CA GLY A 33 -33.15 8.07 -9.67
C GLY A 33 -31.80 8.62 -9.30
N ARG A 34 -31.43 9.78 -9.86
CA ARG A 34 -30.13 10.43 -9.64
C ARG A 34 -30.02 10.92 -8.21
N ARG A 35 -29.13 10.29 -7.45
CA ARG A 35 -28.77 10.65 -6.08
C ARG A 35 -27.34 10.28 -5.80
N GLY A 36 -26.53 11.27 -5.41
CA GLY A 36 -25.22 11.00 -4.85
C GLY A 36 -25.30 10.47 -3.41
N PHE A 37 -24.20 9.93 -2.92
CA PHE A 37 -24.03 9.70 -1.49
C PHE A 37 -22.74 10.34 -0.97
N ASP A 38 -22.75 10.66 0.30
CA ASP A 38 -21.61 11.27 0.98
C ASP A 38 -20.97 10.24 1.91
N LEU A 39 -19.64 10.17 1.86
CA LEU A 39 -18.85 9.43 2.83
C LEU A 39 -18.41 10.39 3.94
N ASP A 40 -18.81 10.10 5.15
CA ASP A 40 -18.45 10.87 6.34
C ASP A 40 -16.95 10.75 6.65
N ALA A 41 -16.35 11.84 7.14
CA ALA A 41 -14.94 11.87 7.54
C ALA A 41 -14.60 10.81 8.62
N GLY A 42 -15.53 10.56 9.55
CA GLY A 42 -15.38 9.55 10.60
C GLY A 42 -15.41 8.13 10.04
N VAL A 43 -16.22 7.90 9.00
CA VAL A 43 -16.33 6.62 8.30
C VAL A 43 -15.08 6.37 7.46
N PHE A 44 -14.66 7.34 6.65
CA PHE A 44 -13.44 7.24 5.86
C PHE A 44 -12.19 7.03 6.73
N SER A 45 -12.23 7.52 7.97
CA SER A 45 -11.15 7.30 8.94
C SER A 45 -10.93 5.83 9.31
N LYS A 46 -11.90 4.95 9.02
CA LYS A 46 -11.84 3.50 9.28
C LYS A 46 -11.38 2.70 8.08
N HIS A 47 -10.75 3.36 7.11
CA HIS A 47 -10.23 2.76 5.89
C HIS A 47 -11.33 2.26 4.93
N LEU A 48 -10.99 2.09 3.66
CA LEU A 48 -11.93 1.72 2.60
C LEU A 48 -11.34 0.64 1.69
N LEU A 49 -12.05 -0.47 1.57
CA LEU A 49 -11.74 -1.57 0.66
C LEU A 49 -12.68 -1.52 -0.55
N LEU A 50 -12.13 -1.56 -1.76
CA LEU A 50 -12.86 -1.79 -3.00
C LEU A 50 -12.55 -3.20 -3.48
N LEU A 51 -13.56 -4.05 -3.50
CA LEU A 51 -13.45 -5.46 -3.90
C LEU A 51 -14.29 -5.71 -5.16
N GLY A 52 -13.69 -6.26 -6.20
CA GLY A 52 -14.41 -6.63 -7.42
C GLY A 52 -13.48 -6.90 -8.59
N GLY A 53 -13.97 -7.60 -9.60
CA GLY A 53 -13.22 -8.01 -10.78
C GLY A 53 -12.59 -6.87 -11.58
N SER A 54 -11.80 -7.21 -12.60
CA SER A 54 -11.25 -6.21 -13.52
C SER A 54 -12.36 -5.53 -14.31
N GLY A 55 -12.26 -4.21 -14.52
CA GLY A 55 -13.23 -3.44 -15.32
C GLY A 55 -14.59 -3.20 -14.64
N CYS A 56 -14.79 -3.60 -13.40
CA CYS A 56 -16.08 -3.41 -12.70
C CYS A 56 -16.35 -1.97 -12.22
N GLY A 57 -15.37 -1.05 -12.28
CA GLY A 57 -15.55 0.37 -11.92
C GLY A 57 -14.78 0.84 -10.68
N LYS A 58 -13.88 0.03 -10.11
CA LYS A 58 -13.06 0.44 -8.94
C LYS A 58 -12.27 1.73 -9.20
N THR A 59 -11.49 1.77 -10.27
CA THR A 59 -10.67 2.94 -10.65
C THR A 59 -11.52 4.21 -10.80
N ASN A 60 -12.74 4.06 -11.30
CA ASN A 60 -13.73 5.15 -11.39
C ASN A 60 -14.08 5.71 -9.98
N ALA A 61 -14.35 4.84 -9.02
CA ALA A 61 -14.62 5.25 -7.63
C ALA A 61 -13.38 5.87 -6.96
N PHE A 62 -12.17 5.35 -7.23
CA PHE A 62 -10.91 5.95 -6.78
C PHE A 62 -10.73 7.37 -7.32
N SER A 63 -11.14 7.62 -8.57
CA SER A 63 -11.03 8.95 -9.18
C SER A 63 -11.88 9.98 -8.46
N PHE A 64 -13.10 9.66 -8.05
CA PHE A 64 -13.93 10.55 -7.23
C PHE A 64 -13.30 10.83 -5.86
N VAL A 65 -12.71 9.83 -5.22
CA VAL A 65 -12.00 10.02 -3.95
C VAL A 65 -10.81 10.96 -4.13
N LEU A 66 -9.96 10.71 -5.14
CA LEU A 66 -8.80 11.55 -5.41
C LEU A 66 -9.19 12.98 -5.74
N GLN A 67 -10.23 13.19 -6.55
CA GLN A 67 -10.72 14.53 -6.87
C GLN A 67 -11.10 15.30 -5.59
N GLU A 68 -11.90 14.69 -4.71
CA GLU A 68 -12.34 15.34 -3.48
C GLU A 68 -11.19 15.54 -2.49
N LEU A 69 -10.33 14.55 -2.31
CA LEU A 69 -9.16 14.68 -1.45
C LEU A 69 -8.23 15.79 -1.94
N ARG A 70 -7.88 15.80 -3.23
CA ARG A 70 -7.00 16.83 -3.81
C ARG A 70 -7.56 18.24 -3.70
N ARG A 71 -8.88 18.39 -3.61
CA ARG A 71 -9.56 19.67 -3.37
C ARG A 71 -9.50 20.10 -1.91
N ARG A 72 -9.57 19.13 -0.98
CA ARG A 72 -9.74 19.37 0.47
C ARG A 72 -8.46 19.22 1.30
N MET A 73 -7.44 18.59 0.77
CA MET A 73 -6.15 18.44 1.47
C MET A 73 -5.58 19.79 1.87
N THR A 74 -5.13 19.88 3.11
CA THR A 74 -4.47 21.01 3.72
C THR A 74 -2.95 20.81 3.75
N GLU A 75 -2.20 21.79 4.17
CA GLU A 75 -0.74 21.67 4.37
C GLU A 75 -0.34 20.57 5.36
N ASN A 76 -1.27 20.14 6.22
CA ASN A 76 -1.05 19.06 7.18
C ASN A 76 -1.36 17.67 6.62
N ASP A 77 -1.67 17.55 5.33
CA ASP A 77 -2.04 16.30 4.71
C ASP A 77 -1.04 15.90 3.62
N ILE A 78 -0.87 14.60 3.40
CA ILE A 78 -0.18 14.03 2.24
C ILE A 78 -0.95 12.82 1.72
N ALA A 79 -1.03 12.67 0.39
CA ALA A 79 -1.55 11.48 -0.25
C ALA A 79 -0.40 10.70 -0.93
N ILE A 80 -0.31 9.41 -0.65
CA ILE A 80 0.58 8.48 -1.33
C ILE A 80 -0.29 7.64 -2.24
N VAL A 81 -0.10 7.79 -3.53
CA VAL A 81 -0.91 7.14 -4.58
C VAL A 81 -0.03 6.13 -5.29
N PHE A 82 -0.36 4.87 -5.13
CA PHE A 82 0.28 3.79 -5.87
C PHE A 82 -0.51 3.57 -7.15
N ASP A 83 0.07 3.98 -8.27
CA ASP A 83 -0.57 4.01 -9.58
C ASP A 83 0.13 3.02 -10.54
N THR A 84 -0.64 2.27 -11.29
CA THR A 84 -0.12 1.24 -12.20
C THR A 84 -0.21 1.64 -13.67
N LYS A 85 -0.97 2.69 -13.99
CA LYS A 85 -1.22 3.12 -15.37
C LYS A 85 -0.87 4.58 -15.62
N GLY A 86 -0.59 5.34 -14.57
CA GLY A 86 -0.36 6.76 -14.63
C GLY A 86 -1.64 7.59 -14.84
N GLU A 87 -2.81 6.98 -14.71
CA GLU A 87 -4.11 7.65 -14.88
C GLU A 87 -4.37 8.64 -13.75
N PHE A 88 -3.97 8.27 -12.52
CA PHE A 88 -4.13 9.16 -11.37
C PHE A 88 -3.14 10.33 -11.39
N TYR A 89 -1.92 10.10 -11.86
CA TYR A 89 -0.98 11.19 -12.07
C TYR A 89 -1.53 12.22 -13.08
N ASP A 90 -2.03 11.76 -14.23
CA ASP A 90 -2.58 12.64 -15.26
C ASP A 90 -3.80 13.44 -14.79
N GLY A 91 -4.69 12.77 -14.06
CA GLY A 91 -5.94 13.36 -13.61
C GLY A 91 -5.80 14.29 -12.41
N PHE A 92 -4.81 14.06 -11.52
CA PHE A 92 -4.83 14.64 -10.18
C PHE A 92 -3.51 15.26 -9.72
N SER A 93 -2.43 15.20 -10.51
CA SER A 93 -1.17 15.84 -10.14
C SER A 93 -1.28 17.37 -10.13
N LYS A 94 -0.55 18.00 -9.22
CA LYS A 94 -0.43 19.46 -9.09
C LYS A 94 1.03 19.87 -9.02
N PRO A 95 1.38 21.12 -9.37
CA PRO A 95 2.72 21.64 -9.16
C PRO A 95 3.18 21.46 -7.71
N GLY A 96 4.37 20.92 -7.52
CA GLY A 96 4.96 20.64 -6.21
C GLY A 96 4.66 19.23 -5.68
N ASP A 97 3.88 18.41 -6.37
CA ASP A 97 3.72 16.99 -6.06
C ASP A 97 5.00 16.21 -6.39
N TYR A 98 5.11 15.06 -5.76
CA TYR A 98 6.21 14.13 -5.98
C TYR A 98 5.78 13.01 -6.94
N VAL A 99 6.70 12.54 -7.76
CA VAL A 99 6.52 11.35 -8.59
C VAL A 99 7.77 10.49 -8.52
N ILE A 100 7.60 9.18 -8.34
CA ILE A 100 8.65 8.16 -8.41
C ILE A 100 8.19 7.15 -9.47
N GLY A 101 8.78 7.17 -10.64
CA GLY A 101 8.38 6.31 -11.76
C GLY A 101 9.54 5.98 -12.67
N ASN A 102 9.71 4.71 -13.01
CA ASN A 102 10.86 4.20 -13.76
C ASN A 102 10.60 4.09 -15.28
N SER A 103 9.33 4.10 -15.70
CA SER A 103 8.96 4.04 -17.11
C SER A 103 9.50 5.25 -17.91
N ALA A 104 9.64 5.09 -19.21
CA ALA A 104 10.12 6.16 -20.10
C ALA A 104 9.33 7.46 -19.94
N ARG A 105 8.03 7.36 -19.68
CA ARG A 105 7.12 8.47 -19.45
C ARG A 105 7.49 9.32 -18.24
N PHE A 106 7.80 8.66 -17.12
CA PHE A 106 8.04 9.33 -15.83
C PHE A 106 9.50 9.64 -15.55
N ARG A 107 10.43 8.95 -16.21
CA ARG A 107 11.87 9.00 -15.91
C ARG A 107 12.48 10.40 -15.91
N SER A 108 12.00 11.30 -16.78
CA SER A 108 12.52 12.67 -16.89
C SER A 108 11.99 13.63 -15.81
N ILE A 109 10.80 13.32 -15.25
CA ILE A 109 10.15 14.16 -14.24
C ILE A 109 10.24 13.54 -12.83
N SER A 110 10.69 12.30 -12.74
CA SER A 110 10.74 11.55 -11.49
C SER A 110 11.68 12.18 -10.46
N HIS A 111 11.25 12.10 -9.21
CA HIS A 111 12.15 12.25 -8.07
C HIS A 111 13.00 10.99 -7.90
N THR A 112 14.18 11.14 -7.37
CA THR A 112 15.09 10.04 -7.04
C THR A 112 15.03 9.76 -5.55
N TRP A 113 14.59 8.56 -5.20
CA TRP A 113 14.63 8.12 -3.82
C TRP A 113 16.06 7.96 -3.35
N ASN A 114 16.42 8.54 -2.21
CA ASN A 114 17.75 8.47 -1.64
C ASN A 114 17.74 7.66 -0.34
N ILE A 115 18.42 6.50 -0.35
CA ILE A 115 18.51 5.59 0.79
C ILE A 115 19.13 6.26 2.02
N PHE A 116 20.09 7.18 1.83
CA PHE A 116 20.74 7.86 2.95
C PHE A 116 19.85 8.93 3.60
N GLU A 117 18.97 9.57 2.84
CA GLU A 117 17.97 10.46 3.41
C GLU A 117 16.94 9.69 4.26
N GLU A 118 16.62 8.44 3.89
CA GLU A 118 15.79 7.58 4.74
C GLU A 118 16.53 7.17 6.01
N ILE A 119 17.80 6.77 5.88
CA ILE A 119 18.63 6.37 7.02
C ILE A 119 18.80 7.51 8.02
N LEU A 120 19.00 8.72 7.52
CA LEU A 120 19.21 9.93 8.32
C LEU A 120 17.91 10.65 8.70
N ALA A 121 16.75 10.06 8.45
CA ALA A 121 15.46 10.70 8.75
C ALA A 121 15.31 11.06 10.24
N ASP A 122 15.93 10.30 11.15
CA ASP A 122 15.92 10.55 12.59
C ASP A 122 17.19 11.25 13.11
N GLY A 123 17.98 11.85 12.19
CA GLY A 123 19.18 12.59 12.52
C GLY A 123 20.47 11.76 12.49
N TRP A 124 21.56 12.39 12.97
CA TRP A 124 22.92 11.88 12.87
C TRP A 124 23.39 11.08 14.08
N GLU A 125 22.50 10.77 15.01
CA GLU A 125 22.84 9.93 16.17
C GLU A 125 23.11 8.49 15.71
N GLU A 126 24.19 7.91 16.27
CA GLU A 126 24.72 6.59 15.87
C GLU A 126 23.65 5.49 15.96
N GLU A 127 22.89 5.49 17.04
CA GLU A 127 21.82 4.53 17.28
C GLU A 127 20.74 4.62 16.20
N ASN A 128 20.28 5.83 15.88
CA ASN A 128 19.20 6.07 14.94
C ASN A 128 19.54 5.60 13.52
N PHE A 129 20.65 6.06 12.98
CA PHE A 129 20.98 5.68 11.60
C PHE A 129 21.39 4.20 11.47
N THR A 130 21.95 3.60 12.54
CA THR A 130 22.26 2.16 12.54
C THR A 130 21.00 1.30 12.54
N ILE A 131 19.97 1.69 13.31
CA ILE A 131 18.67 1.02 13.32
C ILE A 131 18.01 1.16 11.95
N ASN A 132 17.96 2.36 11.39
CA ASN A 132 17.35 2.61 10.07
C ASN A 132 18.08 1.85 8.96
N ALA A 133 19.42 1.81 8.96
CA ALA A 133 20.19 1.03 8.01
C ALA A 133 19.91 -0.49 8.11
N ARG A 134 19.71 -1.00 9.33
CA ARG A 134 19.33 -2.41 9.57
C ARG A 134 17.96 -2.72 8.99
N GLU A 135 16.96 -1.89 9.26
CA GLU A 135 15.60 -2.09 8.77
C GLU A 135 15.54 -2.06 7.24
N ILE A 136 16.14 -1.05 6.63
CA ILE A 136 16.17 -0.91 5.17
C ILE A 136 16.88 -2.11 4.52
N SER A 137 18.02 -2.53 5.06
CA SER A 137 18.74 -3.70 4.57
C SER A 137 17.90 -4.97 4.72
N THR A 138 17.24 -5.14 5.86
CA THR A 138 16.36 -6.30 6.10
C THR A 138 15.19 -6.31 5.13
N ALA A 139 14.58 -5.17 4.85
CA ALA A 139 13.47 -5.05 3.91
C ALA A 139 13.88 -5.37 2.46
N LEU A 140 15.04 -4.88 2.01
CA LEU A 140 15.54 -5.14 0.65
C LEU A 140 15.92 -6.62 0.44
N PHE A 141 16.48 -7.28 1.45
CA PHE A 141 16.85 -8.69 1.37
C PHE A 141 15.74 -9.67 1.75
N HIS A 142 14.56 -9.15 2.12
CA HIS A 142 13.43 -9.99 2.51
C HIS A 142 12.95 -10.86 1.31
N GLY A 143 12.81 -12.16 1.56
CA GLY A 143 12.38 -13.13 0.54
C GLY A 143 13.53 -13.74 -0.27
N ARG A 144 14.72 -13.12 -0.32
CA ARG A 144 15.90 -13.68 -1.00
C ARG A 144 16.49 -14.89 -0.25
N GLY A 145 16.35 -14.93 1.06
CA GLY A 145 16.88 -16.00 1.91
C GLY A 145 16.05 -17.30 1.95
N SER A 146 15.00 -17.43 1.12
CA SER A 146 14.18 -18.64 1.03
C SER A 146 14.88 -19.79 0.25
N SER A 147 16.09 -19.56 -0.26
CA SER A 147 16.92 -20.56 -0.90
C SER A 147 17.49 -21.59 0.11
N SER A 148 17.94 -22.72 -0.40
CA SER A 148 18.60 -23.77 0.40
C SER A 148 19.86 -23.31 1.17
N GLN A 149 20.34 -22.08 0.94
CA GLN A 149 21.54 -21.52 1.53
C GLN A 149 21.31 -20.07 2.02
N PRO A 150 20.58 -19.85 3.13
CA PRO A 150 20.28 -18.51 3.67
C PRO A 150 21.52 -17.75 4.14
N PHE A 151 22.65 -18.45 4.33
CA PHE A 151 23.92 -17.85 4.76
C PHE A 151 24.38 -16.73 3.82
N PHE A 152 24.41 -16.97 2.51
CA PHE A 152 24.91 -15.99 1.53
C PHE A 152 24.06 -14.71 1.51
N CYS A 153 22.76 -14.87 1.54
CA CYS A 153 21.83 -13.73 1.59
C CYS A 153 21.99 -12.91 2.90
N ASN A 154 22.10 -13.60 4.04
CA ASN A 154 22.29 -12.91 5.32
C ASN A 154 23.64 -12.19 5.39
N ALA A 155 24.72 -12.80 4.90
CA ALA A 155 26.04 -12.20 4.85
C ALA A 155 26.06 -10.98 3.90
N ALA A 156 25.46 -11.09 2.70
CA ALA A 156 25.32 -9.99 1.75
C ALA A 156 24.52 -8.81 2.34
N ARG A 157 23.41 -9.10 3.04
CA ARG A 157 22.64 -8.09 3.77
C ARG A 157 23.47 -7.37 4.82
N ASP A 158 24.25 -8.11 5.61
CA ASP A 158 25.06 -7.53 6.67
C ASP A 158 26.20 -6.66 6.11
N ILE A 159 26.82 -7.08 5.00
CA ILE A 159 27.81 -6.29 4.27
C ILE A 159 27.16 -5.00 3.71
N PHE A 160 25.99 -5.10 3.08
CA PHE A 160 25.26 -3.96 2.57
C PHE A 160 24.96 -2.95 3.70
N ARG A 161 24.43 -3.42 4.84
CA ARG A 161 24.23 -2.59 6.04
C ARG A 161 25.53 -1.94 6.51
N GLY A 162 26.62 -2.71 6.57
CA GLY A 162 27.93 -2.17 6.99
C GLY A 162 28.43 -1.05 6.07
N LEU A 163 28.20 -1.15 4.76
CA LEU A 163 28.52 -0.06 3.82
C LEU A 163 27.65 1.17 4.04
N LEU A 164 26.34 1.01 4.26
CA LEU A 164 25.45 2.13 4.57
C LEU A 164 25.95 2.91 5.79
N VAL A 165 26.27 2.21 6.88
CA VAL A 165 26.82 2.79 8.11
C VAL A 165 28.16 3.45 7.85
N HIS A 166 29.06 2.82 7.07
CA HIS A 166 30.35 3.40 6.70
C HIS A 166 30.20 4.74 5.99
N PHE A 167 29.34 4.84 4.98
CA PHE A 167 29.11 6.09 4.26
C PHE A 167 28.64 7.22 5.19
N VAL A 168 27.68 6.92 6.09
CA VAL A 168 27.18 7.92 7.05
C VAL A 168 28.28 8.34 8.02
N ARG A 169 29.09 7.43 8.54
CA ARG A 169 30.21 7.74 9.43
C ARG A 169 31.28 8.58 8.74
N CYS A 170 31.59 8.28 7.49
CA CYS A 170 32.50 9.10 6.68
C CYS A 170 31.96 10.52 6.49
N ALA A 171 30.68 10.67 6.20
CA ALA A 171 30.07 11.98 6.04
C ALA A 171 30.00 12.77 7.36
N LYS A 172 29.86 12.07 8.49
CA LYS A 172 29.94 12.69 9.83
C LYS A 172 31.36 13.17 10.16
N ALA A 173 32.38 12.42 9.74
CA ALA A 173 33.78 12.74 10.01
C ALA A 173 34.36 13.80 9.05
N ASP A 174 33.96 13.76 7.79
CA ASP A 174 34.44 14.68 6.71
C ASP A 174 33.24 15.06 5.83
N PRO A 175 32.42 16.03 6.27
CA PRO A 175 31.21 16.42 5.56
C PRO A 175 31.49 17.01 4.17
N GLU A 176 32.57 17.77 4.01
CA GLU A 176 32.89 18.44 2.76
C GLU A 176 33.03 17.45 1.60
N HIS A 177 33.74 16.35 1.83
CA HIS A 177 33.96 15.33 0.81
C HIS A 177 32.85 14.27 0.71
N TRP A 178 32.17 13.95 1.80
CA TRP A 178 31.27 12.80 1.83
C TRP A 178 29.79 13.15 1.74
N MET A 179 29.33 14.33 2.15
CA MET A 179 27.93 14.70 1.99
C MET A 179 27.42 14.57 0.54
N PRO A 180 28.19 15.04 -0.49
CA PRO A 180 27.77 14.86 -1.88
C PRO A 180 27.74 13.40 -2.34
N ARG A 181 28.33 12.47 -1.58
CA ARG A 181 28.38 11.03 -1.87
C ARG A 181 27.30 10.21 -1.18
N LEU A 182 26.52 10.83 -0.29
CA LEU A 182 25.39 10.16 0.37
C LEU A 182 24.20 10.02 -0.58
N ASN A 183 24.35 9.16 -1.58
CA ASN A 183 23.32 8.88 -2.56
C ASN A 183 23.47 7.46 -3.14
N ASN A 184 22.40 6.98 -3.77
CA ASN A 184 22.35 5.62 -4.32
C ASN A 184 23.41 5.37 -5.39
N GLU A 185 23.69 6.35 -6.24
CA GLU A 185 24.65 6.19 -7.33
C GLU A 185 26.07 5.98 -6.81
N CYS A 186 26.49 6.74 -5.80
CA CYS A 186 27.81 6.57 -5.17
C CYS A 186 27.93 5.26 -4.40
N LEU A 187 26.85 4.84 -3.71
CA LEU A 187 26.78 3.54 -3.04
C LEU A 187 26.94 2.40 -4.05
N LEU A 188 26.19 2.42 -5.15
CA LEU A 188 26.26 1.44 -6.22
C LEU A 188 27.68 1.33 -6.80
N ARG A 189 28.26 2.49 -7.13
CA ARG A 189 29.63 2.56 -7.67
C ARG A 189 30.63 1.93 -6.70
N ALA A 190 30.50 2.19 -5.40
CA ALA A 190 31.37 1.59 -4.39
C ALA A 190 31.18 0.05 -4.36
N ILE A 191 29.94 -0.45 -4.30
CA ILE A 191 29.67 -1.90 -4.28
C ILE A 191 30.26 -2.61 -5.51
N GLN A 192 30.11 -2.01 -6.69
CA GLN A 192 30.56 -2.60 -7.95
C GLN A 192 32.08 -2.50 -8.18
N SER A 193 32.74 -1.51 -7.58
CA SER A 193 34.18 -1.26 -7.80
C SER A 193 35.08 -1.77 -6.68
N PHE A 194 34.56 -1.96 -5.47
CA PHE A 194 35.38 -2.36 -4.33
C PHE A 194 35.95 -3.77 -4.51
N SER A 195 37.24 -3.86 -4.41
CA SER A 195 37.95 -5.13 -4.23
C SER A 195 37.75 -5.68 -2.81
N THR A 196 37.99 -6.95 -2.60
CA THR A 196 37.99 -7.55 -1.25
C THR A 196 38.89 -6.80 -0.28
N LYS A 197 40.03 -6.29 -0.74
CA LYS A 197 40.96 -5.51 0.11
C LYS A 197 40.34 -4.21 0.59
N GLU A 198 39.53 -3.56 -0.24
CA GLU A 198 38.82 -2.32 0.12
C GLU A 198 37.72 -2.60 1.14
N TYR A 199 36.93 -3.64 0.96
CA TYR A 199 35.97 -4.08 1.96
C TYR A 199 36.63 -4.38 3.31
N LEU A 200 37.72 -5.15 3.29
CA LEU A 200 38.49 -5.44 4.50
C LEU A 200 39.02 -4.18 5.19
N LYS A 201 39.50 -3.20 4.43
CA LYS A 201 39.98 -1.91 4.95
C LYS A 201 38.83 -1.15 5.61
N VAL A 202 37.68 -1.09 4.97
CA VAL A 202 36.47 -0.42 5.49
C VAL A 202 36.07 -1.03 6.83
N PHE A 203 35.86 -2.35 6.87
CA PHE A 203 35.31 -2.98 8.08
C PHE A 203 36.32 -3.11 9.22
N LYS A 204 37.61 -3.22 8.94
CA LYS A 204 38.66 -3.14 9.98
C LYS A 204 38.74 -1.79 10.68
N SER A 205 38.23 -0.73 10.05
CA SER A 205 38.23 0.60 10.67
C SER A 205 37.18 0.77 11.77
N TYR A 206 36.27 -0.20 11.94
CA TYR A 206 35.17 -0.13 12.87
C TYR A 206 35.08 -1.38 13.72
N PRO A 207 35.34 -1.32 15.05
CA PRO A 207 35.32 -2.49 15.93
C PRO A 207 33.98 -3.24 15.93
N ASP A 208 32.85 -2.52 15.81
CA ASP A 208 31.49 -3.07 15.77
C ASP A 208 31.15 -3.77 14.45
N LEU A 209 31.94 -3.56 13.39
CA LEU A 209 31.79 -4.21 12.08
C LEU A 209 32.82 -5.34 11.85
N ASN A 210 33.71 -5.60 12.82
CA ASN A 210 34.74 -6.61 12.67
C ASN A 210 34.21 -8.03 12.45
N ASN A 211 33.00 -8.33 12.93
CA ASN A 211 32.33 -9.59 12.69
C ASN A 211 32.10 -9.85 11.19
N LEU A 212 31.94 -8.81 10.37
CA LEU A 212 31.77 -8.92 8.93
C LEU A 212 33.01 -9.46 8.22
N LEU A 213 34.19 -9.30 8.84
CA LEU A 213 35.46 -9.82 8.29
C LEU A 213 35.45 -11.33 8.11
N THR A 214 34.67 -12.06 8.90
CA THR A 214 34.54 -13.51 8.80
C THR A 214 33.91 -13.96 7.50
N TYR A 215 33.14 -13.11 6.82
CA TYR A 215 32.53 -13.42 5.53
C TYR A 215 33.53 -13.39 4.37
N PHE A 216 34.67 -12.76 4.51
CA PHE A 216 35.65 -12.57 3.46
C PHE A 216 36.76 -13.66 3.45
N GLY A 217 37.09 -14.24 4.58
CA GLY A 217 38.20 -15.16 4.70
C GLY A 217 39.48 -14.58 4.13
N ASP A 218 40.10 -15.27 3.18
CA ASP A 218 41.25 -14.77 2.40
C ASP A 218 40.85 -13.94 1.17
N GLY A 219 39.54 -13.79 0.94
CA GLY A 219 38.96 -13.00 -0.15
C GLY A 219 38.83 -13.73 -1.48
N THR A 220 39.34 -14.98 -1.55
CA THR A 220 39.36 -15.82 -2.77
C THR A 220 38.53 -17.10 -2.59
N SER A 221 38.05 -17.35 -1.39
CA SER A 221 37.24 -18.53 -1.08
C SER A 221 35.90 -18.52 -1.83
N ASN A 222 35.39 -19.72 -2.14
CA ASN A 222 34.06 -19.89 -2.76
C ASN A 222 32.96 -19.25 -1.91
N GLN A 223 33.14 -19.21 -0.60
CA GLN A 223 32.24 -18.55 0.33
C GLN A 223 32.19 -17.02 0.10
N ALA A 224 33.35 -16.36 0.04
CA ALA A 224 33.43 -14.93 -0.24
C ALA A 224 32.83 -14.59 -1.62
N LEU A 225 33.15 -15.36 -2.63
CA LEU A 225 32.60 -15.20 -3.98
C LEU A 225 31.05 -15.32 -3.99
N GLY A 226 30.51 -16.30 -3.24
CA GLY A 226 29.06 -16.49 -3.11
C GLY A 226 28.38 -15.29 -2.43
N VAL A 227 28.97 -14.73 -1.37
CA VAL A 227 28.46 -13.55 -0.66
C VAL A 227 28.46 -12.30 -1.57
N PHE A 228 29.56 -12.07 -2.30
CA PHE A 228 29.63 -10.95 -3.26
C PHE A 228 28.68 -11.16 -4.45
N GLY A 229 28.52 -12.40 -4.91
CA GLY A 229 27.56 -12.73 -5.96
C GLY A 229 26.13 -12.35 -5.56
N GLU A 230 25.73 -12.69 -4.35
CA GLU A 230 24.40 -12.35 -3.81
C GLU A 230 24.22 -10.82 -3.62
N LEU A 231 25.23 -10.14 -3.10
CA LEU A 231 25.22 -8.67 -2.96
C LEU A 231 25.06 -7.97 -4.31
N ASN A 232 25.88 -8.37 -5.30
CA ASN A 232 25.83 -7.79 -6.64
C ASN A 232 24.51 -8.13 -7.36
N SER A 233 23.96 -9.34 -7.18
CA SER A 233 22.66 -9.73 -7.72
C SER A 233 21.55 -8.80 -7.19
N MET A 234 21.47 -8.61 -5.87
CA MET A 234 20.48 -7.74 -5.25
C MET A 234 20.59 -6.30 -5.79
N VAL A 235 21.81 -5.77 -5.81
CA VAL A 235 22.04 -4.40 -6.25
C VAL A 235 21.69 -4.22 -7.73
N SER A 236 22.06 -5.17 -8.59
CA SER A 236 21.77 -5.12 -10.03
C SER A 236 20.27 -5.26 -10.34
N GLU A 237 19.53 -5.97 -9.51
CA GLU A 237 18.09 -6.15 -9.67
C GLU A 237 17.29 -4.92 -9.18
N TYR A 238 17.63 -4.39 -8.02
CA TYR A 238 16.78 -3.39 -7.35
C TYR A 238 17.21 -1.94 -7.62
N PHE A 239 18.51 -1.69 -7.80
CA PHE A 239 18.99 -0.35 -8.08
C PHE A 239 19.14 -0.13 -9.59
N VAL A 240 17.99 0.01 -10.25
CA VAL A 240 17.91 0.25 -11.69
C VAL A 240 17.16 1.53 -12.00
N GLY A 241 17.44 2.13 -13.15
CA GLY A 241 16.78 3.34 -13.64
C GLY A 241 16.85 4.49 -12.64
N ILE A 242 15.69 5.00 -12.19
CA ILE A 242 15.63 6.15 -11.25
C ILE A 242 16.09 5.79 -9.83
N ILE A 243 15.96 4.53 -9.43
CA ILE A 243 16.40 4.08 -8.10
C ILE A 243 17.93 4.05 -8.00
N ALA A 244 18.62 3.82 -9.12
CA ALA A 244 20.09 3.85 -9.21
C ALA A 244 20.68 5.25 -9.32
N ARG A 245 19.91 6.22 -9.74
CA ARG A 245 20.37 7.58 -10.06
C ARG A 245 20.27 8.51 -8.87
N HIS A 246 21.02 9.58 -8.94
CA HIS A 246 20.91 10.71 -8.02
C HIS A 246 20.64 12.00 -8.79
N ASN A 247 19.60 12.72 -8.36
CA ASN A 247 19.34 14.08 -8.78
C ASN A 247 19.18 14.95 -7.53
N PRO A 248 20.16 15.79 -7.16
CA PRO A 248 20.12 16.55 -5.92
C PRO A 248 18.94 17.52 -5.83
N GLU A 249 18.44 18.03 -6.96
CA GLU A 249 17.29 18.95 -6.99
C GLU A 249 15.95 18.22 -6.78
N ARG A 250 15.93 16.90 -7.02
CA ARG A 250 14.74 16.05 -6.93
C ARG A 250 14.97 14.82 -6.04
N SER A 251 15.89 14.93 -5.08
CA SER A 251 16.13 13.90 -4.09
C SER A 251 14.99 13.84 -3.07
N ILE A 252 14.57 12.66 -2.68
CA ILE A 252 13.44 12.49 -1.77
C ILE A 252 13.63 11.28 -0.83
N SER A 253 13.18 11.47 0.40
CA SER A 253 12.92 10.43 1.38
C SER A 253 11.41 10.30 1.59
N MET A 254 10.90 9.09 1.67
CA MET A 254 9.48 8.82 1.97
C MET A 254 9.11 9.33 3.36
N ARG A 255 9.98 9.10 4.34
CA ARG A 255 9.79 9.55 5.71
C ARG A 255 9.76 11.07 5.80
N GLN A 256 10.71 11.76 5.16
CA GLN A 256 10.72 13.22 5.16
C GLN A 256 9.52 13.81 4.42
N ALA A 257 9.07 13.20 3.32
CA ALA A 257 7.88 13.63 2.61
C ALA A 257 6.63 13.54 3.52
N VAL A 258 6.49 12.46 4.28
CA VAL A 258 5.41 12.28 5.26
C VAL A 258 5.52 13.25 6.43
N ARG A 259 6.71 13.66 6.87
CA ARG A 259 6.90 14.70 7.89
C ARG A 259 6.50 16.09 7.38
N ARG A 260 6.93 16.43 6.17
CA ARG A 260 6.69 17.76 5.57
C ARG A 260 5.27 17.95 5.07
N LYS A 261 4.64 16.89 4.58
CA LYS A 261 3.27 16.87 4.01
C LYS A 261 3.04 17.97 2.96
N GLY A 262 2.52 19.12 3.34
CA GLY A 262 2.36 20.30 2.48
C GLY A 262 1.17 20.23 1.51
N GLY A 263 0.14 19.43 1.79
CA GLY A 263 -1.02 19.24 0.90
C GLY A 263 -0.68 18.54 -0.42
N ARG A 264 0.46 17.85 -0.46
CA ARG A 264 1.02 17.25 -1.68
C ARG A 264 0.53 15.83 -1.88
N ALA A 265 0.57 15.40 -3.14
CA ALA A 265 0.49 13.97 -3.48
C ALA A 265 1.89 13.45 -3.87
N MET A 266 2.12 12.19 -3.54
CA MET A 266 3.25 11.42 -4.00
C MET A 266 2.74 10.26 -4.84
N PHE A 267 3.01 10.31 -6.13
CA PHE A 267 2.66 9.26 -7.07
C PHE A 267 3.82 8.28 -7.19
N VAL A 268 3.57 7.05 -6.77
CA VAL A 268 4.49 5.93 -6.91
C VAL A 268 4.00 5.10 -8.09
N GLU A 269 4.67 5.28 -9.23
CA GLU A 269 4.28 4.72 -10.51
C GLU A 269 4.87 3.32 -10.69
N TYR A 270 4.03 2.31 -10.70
CA TYR A 270 4.44 0.94 -10.91
C TYR A 270 4.66 0.67 -12.41
N ASP A 271 5.87 0.31 -12.77
CA ASP A 271 6.20 -0.06 -14.15
C ASP A 271 5.88 -1.54 -14.39
N LEU A 272 4.83 -1.83 -15.14
CA LEU A 272 4.40 -3.20 -15.43
C LEU A 272 5.48 -4.06 -16.11
N SER A 273 6.47 -3.44 -16.79
CA SER A 273 7.52 -4.17 -17.48
C SER A 273 8.62 -4.73 -16.56
N ILE A 274 8.87 -4.05 -15.43
CA ILE A 274 9.93 -4.39 -14.46
C ILE A 274 9.44 -4.37 -13.02
N GLY A 275 8.16 -4.15 -12.82
CA GLY A 275 7.58 -3.89 -11.50
C GLY A 275 7.69 -5.08 -10.55
N GLU A 276 7.60 -6.31 -11.06
CA GLU A 276 7.80 -7.51 -10.25
C GLU A 276 9.21 -7.57 -9.68
N THR A 277 10.23 -7.25 -10.49
CA THR A 277 11.63 -7.14 -10.03
C THR A 277 11.79 -6.03 -8.99
N LEU A 278 11.12 -4.89 -9.18
CA LEU A 278 11.19 -3.74 -8.27
C LEU A 278 10.20 -3.81 -7.09
N ALA A 279 9.39 -4.85 -6.99
CA ALA A 279 8.40 -4.99 -5.91
C ALA A 279 9.00 -4.81 -4.50
N PRO A 280 10.22 -5.32 -4.18
CA PRO A 280 10.86 -5.06 -2.89
C PRO A 280 11.15 -3.58 -2.63
N VAL A 281 11.46 -2.81 -3.68
CA VAL A 281 11.70 -1.36 -3.57
C VAL A 281 10.39 -0.63 -3.35
N TYR A 282 9.35 -0.90 -4.14
CA TYR A 282 8.03 -0.30 -3.96
C TYR A 282 7.48 -0.58 -2.56
N ARG A 283 7.61 -1.84 -2.09
CA ARG A 283 7.27 -2.19 -0.72
C ARG A 283 8.02 -1.34 0.30
N LEU A 284 9.34 -1.24 0.16
CA LEU A 284 10.17 -0.45 1.08
C LEU A 284 9.73 1.01 1.11
N LEU A 285 9.48 1.63 -0.05
CA LEU A 285 9.01 3.02 -0.14
C LEU A 285 7.72 3.22 0.67
N ILE A 286 6.72 2.37 0.44
CA ILE A 286 5.43 2.49 1.13
C ILE A 286 5.58 2.18 2.62
N ASP A 287 6.34 1.15 3.00
CA ASP A 287 6.57 0.82 4.41
C ASP A 287 7.29 1.93 5.17
N GLN A 288 8.28 2.61 4.56
CA GLN A 288 8.94 3.77 5.18
C GLN A 288 7.96 4.93 5.42
N ALA A 289 7.05 5.16 4.48
CA ALA A 289 6.00 6.16 4.65
C ALA A 289 5.00 5.79 5.76
N LEU A 290 4.57 4.53 5.83
CA LEU A 290 3.68 4.05 6.89
C LEU A 290 4.37 4.07 8.26
N LYS A 291 5.63 3.63 8.34
CA LYS A 291 6.44 3.70 9.57
C LYS A 291 6.47 5.13 10.13
N GLU A 292 6.74 6.11 9.27
CA GLU A 292 6.78 7.52 9.69
C GLU A 292 5.40 8.02 10.15
N ALA A 293 4.34 7.61 9.46
CA ALA A 293 2.98 7.99 9.84
C ALA A 293 2.54 7.38 11.17
N LEU A 294 3.02 6.17 11.49
CA LEU A 294 2.71 5.44 12.73
C LEU A 294 3.61 5.83 13.90
N GLY A 295 4.81 6.35 13.64
CA GLY A 295 5.77 6.73 14.68
C GLY A 295 5.44 8.02 15.45
N ARG A 296 4.28 8.63 15.20
CA ARG A 296 3.83 9.86 15.85
C ARG A 296 3.17 9.60 17.20
N SER A 297 3.30 10.54 18.13
CA SER A 297 2.63 10.49 19.41
C SER A 297 1.16 10.90 19.35
N GLU A 298 0.82 11.76 18.39
CA GLU A 298 -0.52 12.31 18.19
C GLU A 298 -0.83 12.56 16.70
N ARG A 299 -2.08 12.89 16.40
CA ARG A 299 -2.50 13.19 15.03
C ARG A 299 -1.99 14.55 14.59
N GLU A 300 -1.18 14.55 13.55
CA GLU A 300 -0.63 15.75 12.89
C GLU A 300 -1.17 15.91 11.46
N GLY A 301 -2.46 15.86 11.25
CA GLY A 301 -3.08 15.83 9.93
C GLY A 301 -3.30 14.40 9.41
N ASN A 302 -3.36 14.21 8.09
CA ASN A 302 -3.64 12.90 7.52
C ASN A 302 -2.53 12.44 6.57
N VAL A 303 -2.35 11.12 6.54
CA VAL A 303 -1.55 10.40 5.55
C VAL A 303 -2.49 9.42 4.85
N TYR A 304 -2.79 9.72 3.58
CA TYR A 304 -3.63 8.88 2.75
C TYR A 304 -2.75 7.91 1.96
N LEU A 305 -2.98 6.61 2.09
CA LEU A 305 -2.43 5.59 1.21
C LEU A 305 -3.55 5.11 0.28
N ILE A 306 -3.37 5.30 -1.01
CA ILE A 306 -4.34 4.95 -2.06
C ILE A 306 -3.66 4.00 -3.02
N ALA A 307 -4.16 2.76 -3.11
CA ALA A 307 -3.62 1.72 -3.96
C ALA A 307 -4.76 1.03 -4.72
N ASP A 308 -4.94 1.35 -6.01
CA ASP A 308 -5.99 0.74 -6.85
C ASP A 308 -5.74 -0.75 -7.10
N GLU A 309 -4.48 -1.17 -7.19
CA GLU A 309 -4.08 -2.56 -7.33
C GLU A 309 -3.18 -2.97 -6.16
N PHE A 310 -3.79 -3.18 -4.99
CA PHE A 310 -3.06 -3.45 -3.75
C PHE A 310 -2.23 -4.75 -3.81
N LYS A 311 -2.63 -5.71 -4.64
CA LYS A 311 -1.89 -6.95 -4.92
C LYS A 311 -0.44 -6.71 -5.35
N LEU A 312 -0.17 -5.60 -6.04
CA LEU A 312 1.17 -5.26 -6.54
C LEU A 312 2.09 -4.67 -5.45
N LEU A 313 1.58 -4.46 -4.24
CA LEU A 313 2.34 -4.08 -3.05
C LEU A 313 2.49 -5.30 -2.11
N PRO A 314 3.40 -6.27 -2.42
CA PRO A 314 3.46 -7.51 -1.67
C PRO A 314 4.03 -7.30 -0.26
N LYS A 315 3.38 -7.91 0.73
CA LYS A 315 3.85 -8.04 2.13
C LYS A 315 4.33 -6.73 2.77
N LEU A 316 3.52 -5.69 2.73
CA LEU A 316 3.77 -4.50 3.55
C LEU A 316 3.86 -4.89 5.03
N GLN A 317 4.92 -4.46 5.70
CA GLN A 317 5.17 -4.82 7.10
C GLN A 317 4.26 -4.05 8.06
N HIS A 318 4.00 -2.77 7.72
CA HIS A 318 3.26 -1.84 8.57
C HIS A 318 1.77 -1.69 8.21
N ILE A 319 1.24 -2.47 7.27
CA ILE A 319 -0.16 -2.32 6.85
C ILE A 319 -1.15 -2.72 7.94
N ASP A 320 -0.85 -3.79 8.67
CA ASP A 320 -1.68 -4.26 9.78
C ASP A 320 -1.78 -3.20 10.88
N ASP A 321 -0.64 -2.66 11.30
CA ASP A 321 -0.57 -1.56 12.27
C ASP A 321 -1.29 -0.30 11.76
N ALA A 322 -1.15 0.00 10.46
CA ALA A 322 -1.82 1.14 9.83
C ALA A 322 -3.35 1.01 9.87
N LEU A 323 -3.88 -0.18 9.64
CA LEU A 323 -5.32 -0.45 9.67
C LEU A 323 -5.87 -0.49 11.10
N ASN A 324 -5.13 -1.06 12.05
CA ASN A 324 -5.62 -1.26 13.41
C ASN A 324 -5.37 -0.03 14.33
N PHE A 325 -4.24 0.63 14.20
CA PHE A 325 -3.82 1.72 15.09
C PHE A 325 -3.71 3.08 14.37
N GLY A 326 -3.51 3.08 13.06
CA GLY A 326 -3.25 4.30 12.27
C GLY A 326 -4.39 5.32 12.26
N ARG A 327 -5.63 4.90 12.53
CA ARG A 327 -6.79 5.79 12.58
C ARG A 327 -6.57 6.99 13.51
N GLY A 328 -6.10 6.74 14.73
CA GLY A 328 -5.83 7.78 15.72
C GLY A 328 -4.72 8.74 15.30
N LEU A 329 -3.76 8.26 14.53
CA LEU A 329 -2.59 8.99 14.04
C LEU A 329 -2.83 9.70 12.69
N GLY A 330 -4.03 9.60 12.14
CA GLY A 330 -4.37 10.25 10.87
C GLY A 330 -4.07 9.41 9.62
N VAL A 331 -3.71 8.14 9.76
CA VAL A 331 -3.54 7.25 8.60
C VAL A 331 -4.89 6.85 8.02
N ARG A 332 -5.01 6.88 6.69
CA ARG A 332 -6.20 6.51 5.94
C ARG A 332 -5.78 5.64 4.76
N VAL A 333 -6.21 4.39 4.75
CA VAL A 333 -5.89 3.44 3.69
C VAL A 333 -7.11 3.22 2.82
N MET A 334 -6.91 3.30 1.52
CA MET A 334 -7.87 2.92 0.51
C MET A 334 -7.21 1.92 -0.42
N ALA A 335 -7.75 0.72 -0.48
CA ALA A 335 -7.17 -0.39 -1.24
C ALA A 335 -8.18 -0.98 -2.22
N GLY A 336 -7.75 -1.24 -3.45
CA GLY A 336 -8.47 -1.99 -4.46
C GLY A 336 -7.89 -3.39 -4.60
N ILE A 337 -8.76 -4.40 -4.55
CA ILE A 337 -8.41 -5.80 -4.81
C ILE A 337 -9.39 -6.41 -5.79
N GLN A 338 -8.95 -7.41 -6.54
CA GLN A 338 -9.80 -8.10 -7.51
C GLN A 338 -10.47 -9.32 -6.91
N SER A 339 -9.80 -9.97 -5.96
CA SER A 339 -10.25 -11.12 -5.19
C SER A 339 -9.73 -11.03 -3.76
N ILE A 340 -10.51 -11.53 -2.82
CA ILE A 340 -10.07 -11.64 -1.42
C ILE A 340 -8.88 -12.60 -1.27
N ASP A 341 -8.79 -13.61 -2.12
CA ASP A 341 -7.69 -14.56 -2.14
C ASP A 341 -6.33 -13.91 -2.38
N GLN A 342 -6.29 -12.74 -3.05
CA GLN A 342 -5.05 -11.96 -3.21
C GLN A 342 -4.43 -11.55 -1.87
N LEU A 343 -5.25 -11.26 -0.86
CA LEU A 343 -4.75 -10.98 0.50
C LEU A 343 -4.26 -12.25 1.18
N TYR A 344 -4.98 -13.35 1.00
CA TYR A 344 -4.62 -14.65 1.58
C TYR A 344 -3.32 -15.22 0.99
N ASP A 345 -3.14 -15.09 -0.31
CA ASP A 345 -1.90 -15.50 -1.01
C ASP A 345 -0.67 -14.70 -0.55
N ILE A 346 -0.84 -13.39 -0.34
CA ILE A 346 0.27 -12.50 0.03
C ILE A 346 0.63 -12.63 1.52
N TYR A 347 -0.37 -12.63 2.40
CA TYR A 347 -0.16 -12.51 3.85
C TYR A 347 -0.37 -13.82 4.61
N GLY A 348 -0.92 -14.86 3.96
CA GLY A 348 -1.45 -16.06 4.59
C GLY A 348 -2.90 -15.84 5.05
N GLU A 349 -3.64 -16.93 5.23
CA GLU A 349 -5.08 -16.90 5.49
C GLU A 349 -5.42 -16.09 6.76
N GLU A 350 -4.77 -16.38 7.88
CA GLU A 350 -5.02 -15.69 9.15
C GLU A 350 -4.74 -14.18 9.08
N LYS A 351 -3.54 -13.80 8.65
CA LYS A 351 -3.16 -12.39 8.58
C LYS A 351 -3.92 -11.65 7.48
N GLY A 352 -4.18 -12.30 6.35
CA GLY A 352 -5.01 -11.75 5.27
C GLY A 352 -6.42 -11.44 5.73
N ALA A 353 -7.04 -12.31 6.54
CA ALA A 353 -8.34 -12.08 7.15
C ALA A 353 -8.34 -10.90 8.14
N VAL A 354 -7.28 -10.77 8.96
CA VAL A 354 -7.11 -9.61 9.86
C VAL A 354 -7.00 -8.31 9.06
N ILE A 355 -6.19 -8.29 7.99
CA ILE A 355 -6.04 -7.12 7.12
C ILE A 355 -7.38 -6.76 6.45
N ALA A 356 -8.10 -7.75 5.91
CA ALA A 356 -9.42 -7.53 5.31
C ALA A 356 -10.43 -6.98 6.32
N GLY A 357 -10.40 -7.49 7.56
CA GLY A 357 -11.22 -7.03 8.68
C GLY A 357 -10.92 -5.60 9.15
N GLY A 358 -9.68 -5.14 8.96
CA GLY A 358 -9.22 -3.80 9.33
C GLY A 358 -9.86 -2.67 8.50
N PHE A 359 -10.42 -2.98 7.31
CA PHE A 359 -11.18 -2.01 6.52
C PHE A 359 -12.60 -1.88 7.06
N GLY A 360 -12.92 -0.76 7.70
CA GLY A 360 -14.25 -0.51 8.29
C GLY A 360 -15.37 -0.26 7.27
N SER A 361 -15.02 0.12 6.03
CA SER A 361 -15.97 0.32 4.93
C SER A 361 -15.56 -0.52 3.72
N MET A 362 -16.55 -0.97 2.94
CA MET A 362 -16.33 -1.75 1.73
C MET A 362 -17.27 -1.34 0.61
N PHE A 363 -16.71 -1.20 -0.59
CA PHE A 363 -17.47 -1.12 -1.83
C PHE A 363 -17.30 -2.44 -2.58
N ALA A 364 -18.36 -3.25 -2.58
CA ALA A 364 -18.37 -4.55 -3.23
C ALA A 364 -18.93 -4.41 -4.64
N PHE A 365 -18.06 -4.46 -5.63
CA PHE A 365 -18.41 -4.48 -7.05
C PHE A 365 -18.62 -5.90 -7.55
N HIS A 366 -19.03 -6.04 -8.82
CA HIS A 366 -19.19 -7.34 -9.46
C HIS A 366 -17.90 -8.18 -9.38
N THR A 367 -18.03 -9.42 -8.95
CA THR A 367 -16.94 -10.40 -8.93
C THR A 367 -17.42 -11.79 -9.37
N ASN A 368 -16.60 -12.46 -10.19
CA ASN A 368 -16.82 -13.83 -10.63
C ASN A 368 -16.21 -14.85 -9.65
N ASP A 369 -15.44 -14.39 -8.69
CA ASP A 369 -14.72 -15.20 -7.73
C ASP A 369 -15.64 -15.64 -6.57
N GLY A 370 -15.70 -16.96 -6.33
CA GLY A 370 -16.55 -17.54 -5.29
C GLY A 370 -16.11 -17.15 -3.87
N SER A 371 -14.80 -17.20 -3.60
CA SER A 371 -14.24 -16.82 -2.29
C SER A 371 -14.59 -15.38 -1.92
N SER A 372 -14.53 -14.47 -2.90
CA SER A 372 -14.92 -13.08 -2.68
C SER A 372 -16.40 -12.90 -2.44
N ARG A 373 -17.26 -13.65 -3.16
CA ARG A 373 -18.71 -13.60 -2.90
C ARG A 373 -19.06 -14.11 -1.50
N ASP A 374 -18.46 -15.22 -1.09
CA ASP A 374 -18.60 -15.75 0.27
C ASP A 374 -18.13 -14.75 1.33
N TYR A 375 -17.00 -14.11 1.10
CA TYR A 375 -16.49 -13.08 2.00
C TYR A 375 -17.46 -11.90 2.12
N ILE A 376 -17.98 -11.39 1.01
CA ILE A 376 -18.94 -10.28 0.98
C ILE A 376 -20.21 -10.67 1.74
N THR A 377 -20.77 -11.83 1.46
CA THR A 377 -21.98 -12.36 2.14
C THR A 377 -21.76 -12.44 3.66
N LYS A 378 -20.67 -13.07 4.10
CA LYS A 378 -20.34 -13.20 5.53
C LYS A 378 -20.10 -11.84 6.20
N ARG A 379 -19.48 -10.90 5.50
CA ARG A 379 -19.16 -9.56 6.03
C ARG A 379 -20.42 -8.74 6.32
N PHE A 380 -21.43 -8.85 5.48
CA PHE A 380 -22.69 -8.12 5.68
C PHE A 380 -23.68 -8.83 6.60
N GLY A 381 -23.42 -10.10 6.91
CA GLY A 381 -24.21 -10.87 7.85
C GLY A 381 -25.48 -11.48 7.27
N SER A 382 -26.25 -12.10 8.13
CA SER A 382 -27.47 -12.83 7.79
C SER A 382 -28.73 -12.09 8.23
N ASN A 383 -29.85 -12.48 7.65
CA ASN A 383 -31.16 -12.04 8.03
C ASN A 383 -32.13 -13.25 8.10
N ILE A 384 -33.34 -13.02 8.65
CA ILE A 384 -34.42 -13.98 8.62
C ILE A 384 -35.59 -13.39 7.84
N MET A 385 -36.01 -14.08 6.80
CA MET A 385 -37.14 -13.67 5.95
C MET A 385 -38.31 -14.60 6.13
N VAL A 386 -39.50 -14.02 6.19
CA VAL A 386 -40.76 -14.74 6.07
C VAL A 386 -41.31 -14.50 4.67
N TYR A 387 -41.68 -15.55 4.01
CA TYR A 387 -42.34 -15.45 2.71
C TYR A 387 -43.64 -16.22 2.71
N ASP A 388 -44.66 -15.60 2.13
CA ASP A 388 -45.98 -16.17 1.98
C ASP A 388 -46.13 -16.81 0.61
N TYR A 389 -46.61 -18.05 0.58
CA TYR A 389 -46.97 -18.72 -0.66
C TYR A 389 -48.33 -19.42 -0.53
N VAL A 390 -49.02 -19.52 -1.63
CA VAL A 390 -50.31 -20.23 -1.68
C VAL A 390 -50.02 -21.72 -1.83
N SER A 391 -50.43 -22.50 -0.83
CA SER A 391 -50.32 -23.96 -0.89
C SER A 391 -51.28 -24.50 -1.95
N ALA A 392 -50.74 -25.16 -2.98
CA ALA A 392 -51.50 -25.77 -4.05
C ALA A 392 -52.51 -26.86 -3.56
N GLN A 393 -52.22 -27.47 -2.40
CA GLN A 393 -53.06 -28.51 -1.82
C GLN A 393 -54.23 -27.99 -0.99
N ARG A 394 -54.07 -26.83 -0.35
CA ARG A 394 -55.04 -26.27 0.62
C ARG A 394 -55.65 -24.94 0.18
N ASN A 395 -55.17 -24.36 -0.91
CA ASN A 395 -55.53 -23.02 -1.36
C ASN A 395 -55.51 -21.96 -0.22
N THR A 396 -54.60 -22.14 0.72
CA THR A 396 -54.38 -21.23 1.87
C THR A 396 -52.98 -20.63 1.80
N ILE A 397 -52.82 -19.44 2.32
CA ILE A 397 -51.53 -18.79 2.49
C ILE A 397 -50.78 -19.52 3.60
N VAL A 398 -49.58 -19.94 3.31
CA VAL A 398 -48.66 -20.57 4.27
C VAL A 398 -47.44 -19.68 4.36
N SER A 399 -47.08 -19.28 5.59
CA SER A 399 -45.89 -18.51 5.87
C SER A 399 -44.75 -19.44 6.26
N ASN A 400 -43.62 -19.30 5.61
CA ASN A 400 -42.38 -20.02 5.97
C ASN A 400 -41.28 -19.06 6.30
N GLU A 401 -40.48 -19.40 7.31
CA GLU A 401 -39.26 -18.74 7.65
C GLU A 401 -38.08 -19.31 6.86
N ARG A 402 -37.19 -18.47 6.43
CA ARG A 402 -35.95 -18.85 5.79
C ARG A 402 -34.82 -18.00 6.32
N ASP A 403 -33.70 -18.66 6.67
CA ASP A 403 -32.43 -18.03 6.86
C ASP A 403 -31.94 -17.50 5.51
N GLY A 404 -31.60 -16.22 5.46
CA GLY A 404 -31.06 -15.51 4.30
C GLY A 404 -29.85 -14.70 4.67
N ASN A 405 -29.32 -14.00 3.70
CA ASN A 405 -28.18 -13.11 3.89
C ASN A 405 -28.61 -11.67 3.62
N THR A 406 -27.98 -10.71 4.31
CA THR A 406 -28.18 -9.29 4.05
C THR A 406 -27.81 -8.94 2.60
N VAL A 407 -26.73 -9.56 2.08
CA VAL A 407 -26.31 -9.51 0.67
C VAL A 407 -26.23 -10.94 0.17
N GLU A 408 -27.10 -11.28 -0.74
CA GLU A 408 -27.16 -12.60 -1.36
C GLU A 408 -26.20 -12.71 -2.55
N GLU A 409 -25.83 -13.93 -2.94
CA GLU A 409 -24.95 -14.16 -4.10
C GLU A 409 -25.52 -13.56 -5.39
N TRP A 410 -26.83 -13.69 -5.59
CA TRP A 410 -27.48 -13.13 -6.79
C TRP A 410 -27.45 -11.61 -6.84
N ASP A 411 -27.46 -10.92 -5.69
CA ASP A 411 -27.28 -9.45 -5.65
C ASP A 411 -25.91 -9.07 -6.21
N GLN A 412 -24.88 -9.83 -5.85
CA GLN A 412 -23.50 -9.60 -6.30
C GLN A 412 -23.31 -9.95 -7.78
N MET A 413 -23.92 -11.07 -8.24
CA MET A 413 -23.82 -11.54 -9.62
C MET A 413 -24.55 -10.64 -10.61
N ASN A 414 -25.57 -9.92 -10.19
CA ASN A 414 -26.37 -9.04 -11.02
C ASN A 414 -25.80 -7.61 -11.10
N LEU A 415 -24.70 -7.28 -10.41
CA LEU A 415 -24.10 -5.96 -10.48
C LEU A 415 -23.55 -5.68 -11.89
N GLY A 416 -23.95 -4.55 -12.45
CA GLY A 416 -23.39 -4.01 -13.68
C GLY A 416 -22.06 -3.26 -13.47
N VAL A 417 -21.44 -2.83 -14.57
CA VAL A 417 -20.25 -1.98 -14.53
C VAL A 417 -20.58 -0.65 -13.84
N GLY A 418 -19.76 -0.29 -12.85
CA GLY A 418 -19.95 0.92 -12.03
C GLY A 418 -21.03 0.77 -10.96
N GLN A 419 -21.65 -0.41 -10.81
CA GLN A 419 -22.52 -0.72 -9.68
C GLN A 419 -21.77 -1.37 -8.55
N ALA A 420 -22.10 -0.98 -7.32
CA ALA A 420 -21.55 -1.60 -6.13
C ALA A 420 -22.55 -1.66 -4.98
N ILE A 421 -22.38 -2.64 -4.12
CA ILE A 421 -23.03 -2.69 -2.81
C ILE A 421 -22.10 -1.98 -1.83
N ILE A 422 -22.57 -0.88 -1.28
CA ILE A 422 -21.80 0.01 -0.42
C ILE A 422 -22.09 -0.32 1.05
N GLY A 423 -21.06 -0.72 1.79
CA GLY A 423 -21.12 -0.97 3.23
C GLY A 423 -20.29 0.05 4.01
N LEU A 424 -20.95 0.86 4.83
CA LEU A 424 -20.32 1.94 5.61
C LEU A 424 -20.15 1.61 7.10
N GLY A 425 -20.61 0.44 7.55
CA GLY A 425 -20.46 -0.06 8.91
C GLY A 425 -21.33 0.62 9.98
N TYR A 426 -22.11 1.63 9.64
CA TYR A 426 -23.05 2.32 10.56
C TYR A 426 -24.50 2.30 10.06
N ALA A 427 -24.72 1.80 8.86
CA ALA A 427 -26.03 1.70 8.23
C ALA A 427 -26.15 0.39 7.44
N PRO A 428 -27.36 -0.05 7.09
CA PRO A 428 -27.53 -1.15 6.17
C PRO A 428 -26.81 -0.90 4.85
N PRO A 429 -26.29 -1.95 4.18
CA PRO A 429 -25.66 -1.78 2.88
C PRO A 429 -26.69 -1.31 1.84
N PHE A 430 -26.23 -0.56 0.84
CA PHE A 430 -27.09 -0.05 -0.21
C PHE A 430 -26.49 -0.26 -1.59
N LEU A 431 -27.37 -0.42 -2.58
CA LEU A 431 -26.97 -0.51 -4.00
C LEU A 431 -26.78 0.89 -4.56
N PHE A 432 -25.67 1.09 -5.25
CA PHE A 432 -25.32 2.38 -5.86
C PHE A 432 -24.68 2.20 -7.22
N GLN A 433 -25.10 3.01 -8.19
CA GLN A 433 -24.50 3.15 -9.51
C GLN A 433 -23.70 4.45 -9.54
N PHE A 434 -22.38 4.35 -9.67
CA PHE A 434 -21.51 5.52 -9.82
C PHE A 434 -21.71 6.17 -11.19
N ASP A 435 -21.67 7.50 -11.25
CA ASP A 435 -21.47 8.22 -12.51
C ASP A 435 -20.12 7.85 -13.11
N GLU A 436 -19.95 8.03 -14.39
CA GLU A 436 -18.66 7.87 -15.04
C GLU A 436 -17.81 9.12 -14.82
N PHE A 437 -16.62 8.95 -14.26
CA PHE A 437 -15.72 10.06 -13.94
C PHE A 437 -15.26 10.77 -15.23
N GLY A 438 -15.40 12.09 -15.27
CA GLY A 438 -14.97 12.91 -16.41
C GLY A 438 -15.99 13.05 -17.55
N LYS A 439 -17.19 12.47 -17.40
CA LYS A 439 -18.33 12.67 -18.34
C LYS A 439 -19.41 13.56 -17.83
#